data_72bb141bbffd2765f91444cbaaf93bb4
#
_entry.id   72bb141bbffd2765f91444cbaaf93bb4
#
_cell.length_a   1.000
_cell.length_b   1.000
_cell.length_c   1.000
_cell.angle_alpha   90.00
_cell.angle_beta   90.00
_cell.angle_gamma   90.00
#
_symmetry.space_group_name_H-M   'P 1'
#
loop_
_entity.id
_entity.type
_entity.pdbx_description
1 polymer ?
#
loop_
_entity_poly.entity_id
_entity_poly.type
_entity_poly.pdbx_seq_one_letter_code
_entity_poly.pdbx_strand_id
1 'polypeptide(L)'
;MSNKPFRIISADHTGITVSSLERSLAFWRDVLGFELSHTAHQKGELAREITGVEGAEIKLAVLKTPGGHKIELLEYFGPADRKRANLRPCDVASVHVALLVDDLEAVLHKIAASGWKAAGKAQRLQSGPNAGKRVVYVRDPDGTTIELMQIAKQSSSTDLAD
;
A
#
# COMPACT_ATOMS: atom_id res chain seq x y z
N MET A 1 -16.05 30.49 -12.46
CA MET A 1 -16.26 29.38 -11.51
C MET A 1 -16.68 28.17 -12.31
N SER A 2 -15.99 27.05 -12.18
CA SER A 2 -16.30 25.83 -12.96
C SER A 2 -17.65 25.26 -12.48
N ASN A 3 -18.65 25.27 -13.39
CA ASN A 3 -19.98 24.73 -13.12
C ASN A 3 -19.96 23.19 -13.25
N LYS A 4 -19.18 22.50 -12.37
CA LYS A 4 -19.13 21.04 -12.35
C LYS A 4 -20.37 20.53 -11.60
N PRO A 5 -21.08 19.52 -12.14
CA PRO A 5 -22.29 18.95 -11.52
C PRO A 5 -21.98 18.15 -10.22
N PHE A 6 -20.72 17.88 -9.94
CA PHE A 6 -20.24 17.19 -8.73
C PHE A 6 -18.83 17.67 -8.35
N ARG A 7 -18.40 17.36 -7.15
CA ARG A 7 -17.00 17.53 -6.70
C ARG A 7 -16.52 16.27 -5.99
N ILE A 8 -15.25 15.91 -6.21
CA ILE A 8 -14.55 14.94 -5.37
C ILE A 8 -14.18 15.64 -4.06
N ILE A 9 -14.60 15.08 -2.94
CA ILE A 9 -14.36 15.65 -1.60
C ILE A 9 -12.98 15.28 -1.10
N SER A 10 -12.62 13.99 -1.19
CA SER A 10 -11.30 13.46 -0.80
C SER A 10 -11.08 12.09 -1.42
N ALA A 11 -9.82 11.59 -1.39
CA ALA A 11 -9.55 10.16 -1.48
C ALA A 11 -9.77 9.55 -0.10
N ASP A 12 -10.55 8.46 0.00
CA ASP A 12 -10.85 7.83 1.29
C ASP A 12 -9.83 6.75 1.63
N HIS A 13 -9.64 5.75 0.77
CA HIS A 13 -8.73 4.64 0.99
C HIS A 13 -8.14 4.10 -0.32
N THR A 14 -7.13 3.22 -0.19
CA THR A 14 -6.65 2.35 -1.26
C THR A 14 -7.02 0.92 -0.93
N GLY A 15 -7.84 0.28 -1.79
CA GLY A 15 -8.22 -1.12 -1.67
C GLY A 15 -7.18 -2.03 -2.30
N ILE A 16 -6.80 -3.10 -1.59
CA ILE A 16 -5.83 -4.10 -2.03
C ILE A 16 -6.45 -5.49 -1.85
N THR A 17 -6.69 -6.18 -2.95
CA THR A 17 -7.15 -7.58 -2.89
C THR A 17 -5.97 -8.49 -2.59
N VAL A 18 -6.11 -9.30 -1.54
CA VAL A 18 -5.06 -10.17 -1.01
C VAL A 18 -5.52 -11.63 -0.99
N SER A 19 -4.57 -12.56 -1.04
CA SER A 19 -4.89 -13.99 -0.99
C SER A 19 -5.08 -14.53 0.44
N SER A 20 -4.67 -13.77 1.46
CA SER A 20 -4.86 -14.07 2.87
C SER A 20 -4.89 -12.77 3.68
N LEU A 21 -6.05 -12.49 4.26
CA LEU A 21 -6.25 -11.31 5.11
C LEU A 21 -5.40 -11.38 6.37
N GLU A 22 -5.30 -12.57 6.98
CA GLU A 22 -4.48 -12.80 8.17
C GLU A 22 -3.01 -12.46 7.92
N ARG A 23 -2.42 -13.03 6.85
CA ARG A 23 -1.03 -12.75 6.47
C ARG A 23 -0.80 -11.27 6.17
N SER A 24 -1.73 -10.64 5.46
CA SER A 24 -1.62 -9.23 5.11
C SER A 24 -1.76 -8.34 6.33
N LEU A 25 -2.67 -8.66 7.26
CA LEU A 25 -2.78 -7.96 8.55
C LEU A 25 -1.50 -8.07 9.37
N ALA A 26 -0.89 -9.26 9.45
CA ALA A 26 0.39 -9.44 10.14
C ALA A 26 1.47 -8.52 9.56
N PHE A 27 1.48 -8.30 8.25
CA PHE A 27 2.42 -7.36 7.64
C PHE A 27 2.05 -5.90 7.93
N TRP A 28 0.87 -5.46 7.52
CA TRP A 28 0.50 -4.04 7.58
C TRP A 28 0.34 -3.52 9.01
N ARG A 29 -0.24 -4.33 9.91
CA ARG A 29 -0.43 -3.99 11.32
C ARG A 29 0.83 -4.26 12.16
N ASP A 30 1.36 -5.49 12.11
CA ASP A 30 2.35 -5.94 13.11
C ASP A 30 3.78 -5.57 12.69
N VAL A 31 4.08 -5.56 11.37
CA VAL A 31 5.41 -5.19 10.86
C VAL A 31 5.52 -3.70 10.60
N LEU A 32 4.55 -3.10 9.89
CA LEU A 32 4.57 -1.67 9.55
C LEU A 32 3.97 -0.77 10.65
N GLY A 33 3.24 -1.35 11.61
CA GLY A 33 2.67 -0.61 12.75
C GLY A 33 1.42 0.20 12.43
N PHE A 34 0.67 -0.15 11.36
CA PHE A 34 -0.57 0.55 11.04
C PHE A 34 -1.70 0.16 12.00
N GLU A 35 -2.54 1.12 12.36
CA GLU A 35 -3.66 0.90 13.27
C GLU A 35 -4.82 0.22 12.56
N LEU A 36 -5.27 -0.94 13.06
CA LEU A 36 -6.51 -1.56 12.58
C LEU A 36 -7.73 -0.73 13.04
N SER A 37 -8.47 -0.20 12.07
CA SER A 37 -9.70 0.56 12.34
C SER A 37 -10.90 -0.36 12.59
N HIS A 38 -11.18 -1.23 11.63
CA HIS A 38 -12.30 -2.17 11.72
C HIS A 38 -12.14 -3.32 10.71
N THR A 39 -12.97 -4.33 10.86
CA THR A 39 -13.14 -5.43 9.92
C THR A 39 -14.60 -5.54 9.51
N ALA A 40 -14.86 -6.11 8.34
CA ALA A 40 -16.22 -6.42 7.89
C ALA A 40 -16.25 -7.70 7.07
N HIS A 41 -17.45 -8.25 6.92
CA HIS A 41 -17.74 -9.39 6.06
C HIS A 41 -18.93 -9.03 5.19
N GLN A 42 -18.72 -8.91 3.89
CA GLN A 42 -19.73 -8.57 2.89
C GLN A 42 -19.98 -9.78 2.00
N LYS A 43 -21.26 -10.09 1.74
CA LYS A 43 -21.65 -11.22 0.91
C LYS A 43 -23.07 -11.02 0.33
N GLY A 44 -23.46 -11.93 -0.56
CA GLY A 44 -24.78 -11.93 -1.18
C GLY A 44 -25.00 -10.71 -2.08
N GLU A 45 -26.24 -10.24 -2.14
CA GLU A 45 -26.65 -9.17 -3.04
C GLU A 45 -25.87 -7.88 -2.83
N LEU A 46 -25.61 -7.50 -1.58
CA LEU A 46 -24.84 -6.27 -1.26
C LEU A 46 -23.44 -6.32 -1.89
N ALA A 47 -22.71 -7.43 -1.70
CA ALA A 47 -21.36 -7.57 -2.25
C ALA A 47 -21.39 -7.57 -3.78
N ARG A 48 -22.36 -8.27 -4.39
CA ARG A 48 -22.58 -8.31 -5.84
C ARG A 48 -22.85 -6.91 -6.41
N GLU A 49 -23.78 -6.18 -5.82
CA GLU A 49 -24.17 -4.86 -6.33
C GLU A 49 -23.05 -3.82 -6.23
N ILE A 50 -22.25 -3.86 -5.14
CA ILE A 50 -21.12 -2.93 -4.96
C ILE A 50 -19.98 -3.26 -5.93
N THR A 51 -19.64 -4.55 -6.10
CA THR A 51 -18.44 -4.96 -6.84
C THR A 51 -18.70 -5.31 -8.30
N GLY A 52 -19.95 -5.56 -8.69
CA GLY A 52 -20.32 -6.11 -10.00
C GLY A 52 -19.87 -7.56 -10.20
N VAL A 53 -19.47 -8.28 -9.14
CA VAL A 53 -18.95 -9.64 -9.20
C VAL A 53 -20.00 -10.61 -8.68
N GLU A 54 -20.51 -11.48 -9.55
CA GLU A 54 -21.47 -12.51 -9.17
C GLU A 54 -20.83 -13.51 -8.19
N GLY A 55 -21.53 -13.83 -7.09
CA GLY A 55 -21.02 -14.71 -6.05
C GLY A 55 -19.92 -14.10 -5.17
N ALA A 56 -19.75 -12.77 -5.17
CA ALA A 56 -18.78 -12.11 -4.31
C ALA A 56 -19.06 -12.39 -2.82
N GLU A 57 -18.04 -12.84 -2.11
CA GLU A 57 -17.99 -12.93 -0.66
C GLU A 57 -16.62 -12.43 -0.21
N ILE A 58 -16.59 -11.41 0.67
CA ILE A 58 -15.39 -10.63 0.98
C ILE A 58 -15.26 -10.45 2.48
N LYS A 59 -14.14 -10.86 3.03
CA LYS A 59 -13.69 -10.37 4.35
C LYS A 59 -12.71 -9.23 4.14
N LEU A 60 -12.90 -8.14 4.86
CA LEU A 60 -12.04 -6.98 4.74
C LEU A 60 -11.56 -6.45 6.09
N ALA A 61 -10.45 -5.75 6.05
CA ALA A 61 -9.89 -5.01 7.17
C ALA A 61 -9.40 -3.65 6.70
N VAL A 62 -9.75 -2.61 7.43
CA VAL A 62 -9.32 -1.23 7.16
C VAL A 62 -8.28 -0.81 8.19
N LEU A 63 -7.12 -0.36 7.70
CA LEU A 63 -6.02 0.14 8.52
C LEU A 63 -5.81 1.63 8.25
N LYS A 64 -5.46 2.37 9.31
CA LYS A 64 -5.05 3.77 9.22
C LYS A 64 -3.54 3.86 9.09
N THR A 65 -3.09 4.63 8.10
CA THR A 65 -1.67 4.96 7.96
C THR A 65 -1.31 6.20 8.78
N PRO A 66 -0.05 6.40 9.13
CA PRO A 66 0.41 7.72 9.54
C PRO A 66 0.05 8.77 8.47
N GLY A 67 -0.53 9.90 8.87
CA GLY A 67 -0.98 10.93 7.92
C GLY A 67 -2.43 10.80 7.46
N GLY A 68 -3.18 9.78 7.93
CA GLY A 68 -4.64 9.72 7.84
C GLY A 68 -5.21 9.03 6.60
N HIS A 69 -4.41 8.63 5.62
CA HIS A 69 -4.86 7.76 4.54
C HIS A 69 -5.20 6.37 5.09
N LYS A 70 -6.05 5.61 4.40
CA LYS A 70 -6.42 4.25 4.81
C LYS A 70 -6.01 3.21 3.77
N ILE A 71 -5.66 2.03 4.25
CA ILE A 71 -5.48 0.84 3.43
C ILE A 71 -6.62 -0.12 3.77
N GLU A 72 -7.36 -0.54 2.76
CA GLU A 72 -8.38 -1.58 2.88
C GLU A 72 -7.85 -2.87 2.26
N LEU A 73 -7.73 -3.92 3.07
CA LEU A 73 -7.32 -5.25 2.62
C LEU A 73 -8.58 -6.08 2.41
N LEU A 74 -8.71 -6.72 1.23
CA LEU A 74 -9.89 -7.50 0.85
C LEU A 74 -9.48 -8.93 0.49
N GLU A 75 -10.00 -9.91 1.22
CA GLU A 75 -9.89 -11.31 0.84
C GLU A 75 -11.23 -11.82 0.31
N TYR A 76 -11.23 -12.19 -0.97
CA TYR A 76 -12.41 -12.78 -1.62
C TYR A 76 -12.45 -14.28 -1.39
N PHE A 77 -13.60 -14.79 -0.93
CA PHE A 77 -13.90 -16.22 -0.81
C PHE A 77 -14.71 -16.74 -2.00
N GLY A 78 -15.42 -15.89 -2.69
CA GLY A 78 -16.15 -16.12 -3.94
C GLY A 78 -15.89 -15.03 -4.97
N PRO A 79 -16.07 -15.31 -6.26
CA PRO A 79 -16.36 -16.59 -6.89
C PRO A 79 -15.16 -17.54 -6.93
N ALA A 80 -15.41 -18.83 -7.24
CA ALA A 80 -14.35 -19.85 -7.24
C ALA A 80 -13.33 -19.70 -8.38
N ASP A 81 -13.71 -19.07 -9.48
CA ASP A 81 -12.89 -18.87 -10.67
C ASP A 81 -12.00 -17.62 -10.64
N ARG A 82 -11.95 -16.91 -9.49
CA ARG A 82 -11.08 -15.74 -9.33
C ARG A 82 -9.61 -16.08 -9.58
N LYS A 83 -8.91 -15.18 -10.24
CA LYS A 83 -7.52 -15.39 -10.68
C LYS A 83 -6.55 -14.56 -9.88
N ARG A 84 -5.30 -15.03 -9.78
CA ARG A 84 -4.15 -14.22 -9.37
C ARG A 84 -3.62 -13.45 -10.57
N ALA A 85 -3.58 -12.15 -10.49
CA ALA A 85 -2.81 -11.35 -11.43
C ALA A 85 -1.34 -11.31 -10.97
N ASN A 86 -0.40 -11.58 -11.88
CA ASN A 86 1.03 -11.43 -11.61
C ASN A 86 1.58 -10.26 -12.42
N LEU A 87 1.08 -9.07 -12.14
CA LEU A 87 1.47 -7.84 -12.82
C LEU A 87 2.85 -7.38 -12.34
N ARG A 88 3.72 -7.03 -13.29
CA ARG A 88 4.95 -6.29 -13.01
C ARG A 88 4.60 -4.80 -12.79
N PRO A 89 5.45 -4.02 -12.13
CA PRO A 89 5.18 -2.58 -11.96
C PRO A 89 5.01 -1.80 -13.26
N CYS A 90 5.52 -2.32 -14.38
CA CYS A 90 5.40 -1.69 -15.71
C CYS A 90 4.18 -2.14 -16.51
N ASP A 91 3.43 -3.12 -16.03
CA ASP A 91 2.24 -3.61 -16.75
C ASP A 91 1.05 -2.66 -16.50
N VAL A 92 0.26 -2.43 -17.54
CA VAL A 92 -0.92 -1.55 -17.44
C VAL A 92 -1.87 -2.09 -16.38
N ALA A 93 -2.49 -1.19 -15.61
CA ALA A 93 -3.30 -1.45 -14.42
C ALA A 93 -2.51 -1.83 -13.16
N SER A 94 -1.17 -1.87 -13.19
CA SER A 94 -0.37 -2.00 -11.98
C SER A 94 -0.46 -0.70 -11.17
N VAL A 95 -0.69 -0.82 -9.88
CA VAL A 95 -0.74 0.30 -8.90
C VAL A 95 0.25 0.04 -7.79
N HIS A 96 0.70 1.09 -7.13
CA HIS A 96 1.50 1.00 -5.91
C HIS A 96 1.07 2.05 -4.88
N VAL A 97 1.36 1.77 -3.63
CA VAL A 97 1.23 2.72 -2.53
C VAL A 97 2.62 3.18 -2.13
N ALA A 98 2.85 4.50 -2.07
CA ALA A 98 4.13 5.06 -1.64
C ALA A 98 4.10 5.38 -0.15
N LEU A 99 5.11 4.92 0.59
CA LEU A 99 5.29 5.15 2.01
C LEU A 99 6.59 5.90 2.26
N LEU A 100 6.51 6.99 3.01
CA LEU A 100 7.69 7.71 3.48
C LEU A 100 8.23 7.03 4.73
N VAL A 101 9.54 6.77 4.74
CA VAL A 101 10.25 6.14 5.85
C VAL A 101 11.46 6.97 6.25
N ASP A 102 11.87 6.87 7.48
CA ASP A 102 13.07 7.52 8.03
C ASP A 102 14.35 6.71 7.78
N ASP A 103 14.25 5.36 7.82
CA ASP A 103 15.38 4.45 7.58
C ASP A 103 14.97 3.31 6.65
N LEU A 104 15.38 3.42 5.38
CA LEU A 104 15.05 2.46 4.34
C LEU A 104 15.68 1.09 4.57
N GLU A 105 16.92 1.03 5.05
CA GLU A 105 17.62 -0.23 5.28
C GLU A 105 16.98 -1.01 6.44
N ALA A 106 16.63 -0.32 7.52
CA ALA A 106 15.93 -0.92 8.66
C ALA A 106 14.58 -1.52 8.23
N VAL A 107 13.81 -0.78 7.43
CA VAL A 107 12.52 -1.28 6.90
C VAL A 107 12.75 -2.48 5.99
N LEU A 108 13.67 -2.41 5.03
CA LEU A 108 13.96 -3.53 4.11
C LEU A 108 14.37 -4.79 4.86
N HIS A 109 15.21 -4.66 5.88
CA HIS A 109 15.60 -5.79 6.73
C HIS A 109 14.39 -6.38 7.45
N LYS A 110 13.54 -5.53 8.03
CA LYS A 110 12.37 -5.97 8.80
C LYS A 110 11.33 -6.68 7.91
N ILE A 111 11.02 -6.16 6.73
CA ILE A 111 10.00 -6.73 5.85
C ILE A 111 10.43 -8.02 5.15
N ALA A 112 11.74 -8.25 4.99
CA ALA A 112 12.27 -9.47 4.39
C ALA A 112 11.81 -10.73 5.14
N ALA A 113 11.72 -10.67 6.47
CA ALA A 113 11.22 -11.76 7.31
C ALA A 113 9.73 -12.08 7.08
N SER A 114 8.96 -11.15 6.50
CA SER A 114 7.51 -11.29 6.21
C SER A 114 7.25 -11.73 4.76
N GLY A 115 8.29 -12.12 4.02
CA GLY A 115 8.17 -12.57 2.63
C GLY A 115 8.10 -11.43 1.59
N TRP A 116 8.20 -10.17 2.01
CA TRP A 116 8.33 -9.04 1.09
C TRP A 116 9.76 -8.95 0.55
N LYS A 117 9.88 -8.61 -0.72
CA LYS A 117 11.18 -8.56 -1.40
C LYS A 117 11.33 -7.27 -2.19
N ALA A 118 12.52 -6.70 -2.14
CA ALA A 118 12.86 -5.60 -3.03
C ALA A 118 12.80 -6.06 -4.49
N ALA A 119 12.10 -5.30 -5.32
CA ALA A 119 11.99 -5.55 -6.75
C ALA A 119 13.24 -5.09 -7.52
N GLY A 120 13.99 -4.16 -6.94
CA GLY A 120 15.22 -3.60 -7.48
C GLY A 120 16.18 -3.20 -6.37
N LYS A 121 17.10 -2.29 -6.67
CA LYS A 121 18.04 -1.72 -5.70
C LYS A 121 17.61 -0.31 -5.35
N ALA A 122 17.70 0.05 -4.06
CA ALA A 122 17.42 1.40 -3.60
C ALA A 122 18.33 2.42 -4.31
N GLN A 123 17.72 3.42 -4.93
CA GLN A 123 18.41 4.48 -5.67
C GLN A 123 18.08 5.84 -5.10
N ARG A 124 19.04 6.78 -5.17
CA ARG A 124 18.81 8.18 -4.85
C ARG A 124 18.32 8.91 -6.10
N LEU A 125 17.18 9.58 -5.98
CA LEU A 125 16.66 10.40 -7.06
C LEU A 125 17.52 11.66 -7.24
N GLN A 126 17.96 11.92 -8.45
CA GLN A 126 18.88 13.02 -8.76
C GLN A 126 18.17 14.34 -9.09
N SER A 127 16.89 14.28 -9.45
CA SER A 127 16.12 15.45 -9.91
C SER A 127 14.62 15.33 -9.60
N GLY A 128 13.87 16.39 -9.87
CA GLY A 128 12.43 16.46 -9.65
C GLY A 128 12.04 16.75 -8.21
N PRO A 129 10.73 16.76 -7.90
CA PRO A 129 10.22 17.13 -6.56
C PRO A 129 10.68 16.21 -5.43
N ASN A 130 11.11 15.01 -5.76
CA ASN A 130 11.61 14.00 -4.81
C ASN A 130 13.14 13.86 -4.84
N ALA A 131 13.88 14.81 -5.42
CA ALA A 131 15.34 14.79 -5.46
C ALA A 131 15.93 14.61 -4.05
N GLY A 132 16.98 13.80 -3.96
CA GLY A 132 17.64 13.48 -2.68
C GLY A 132 17.02 12.31 -1.90
N LYS A 133 15.76 11.94 -2.14
CA LYS A 133 15.16 10.76 -1.51
C LYS A 133 15.75 9.48 -2.08
N ARG A 134 15.88 8.46 -1.24
CA ARG A 134 16.20 7.10 -1.67
C ARG A 134 14.91 6.33 -1.84
N VAL A 135 14.78 5.62 -2.96
CA VAL A 135 13.51 4.96 -3.35
C VAL A 135 13.78 3.54 -3.80
N VAL A 136 12.87 2.63 -3.45
CA VAL A 136 12.84 1.26 -3.96
C VAL A 136 11.41 0.74 -3.96
N TYR A 137 11.08 -0.08 -4.95
CA TYR A 137 9.85 -0.88 -4.95
C TYR A 137 10.09 -2.20 -4.22
N VAL A 138 9.13 -2.59 -3.40
CA VAL A 138 9.09 -3.90 -2.76
C VAL A 138 7.76 -4.58 -3.09
N ARG A 139 7.78 -5.91 -3.14
CA ARG A 139 6.61 -6.71 -3.52
C ARG A 139 6.31 -7.78 -2.50
N ASP A 140 5.04 -7.99 -2.24
CA ASP A 140 4.56 -9.08 -1.41
C ASP A 140 4.45 -10.40 -2.20
N PRO A 141 4.14 -11.51 -1.52
CA PRO A 141 3.91 -12.79 -2.20
C PRO A 141 2.73 -12.81 -3.17
N ASP A 142 1.79 -11.86 -3.07
CA ASP A 142 0.64 -11.73 -3.98
C ASP A 142 0.94 -10.83 -5.19
N GLY A 143 2.11 -10.17 -5.19
CA GLY A 143 2.53 -9.26 -6.25
C GLY A 143 2.10 -7.81 -6.01
N THR A 144 1.52 -7.48 -4.85
CA THR A 144 1.26 -6.09 -4.45
C THR A 144 2.56 -5.33 -4.37
N THR A 145 2.59 -4.14 -4.95
CA THR A 145 3.76 -3.28 -4.94
C THR A 145 3.55 -2.14 -3.95
N ILE A 146 4.54 -1.89 -3.09
CA ILE A 146 4.68 -0.64 -2.37
C ILE A 146 5.99 0.04 -2.75
N GLU A 147 5.99 1.38 -2.79
CA GLU A 147 7.17 2.19 -2.97
C GLU A 147 7.63 2.68 -1.60
N LEU A 148 8.84 2.32 -1.21
CA LEU A 148 9.45 2.86 0.01
C LEU A 148 10.34 4.03 -0.36
N MET A 149 10.09 5.19 0.26
CA MET A 149 10.80 6.42 0.00
C MET A 149 11.43 6.94 1.30
N GLN A 150 12.74 6.89 1.41
CA GLN A 150 13.44 7.50 2.55
C GLN A 150 13.56 9.01 2.35
N ILE A 151 13.08 9.79 3.32
CA ILE A 151 13.28 11.24 3.33
C ILE A 151 14.77 11.58 3.38
N ALA A 152 15.17 12.63 2.67
CA ALA A 152 16.55 13.13 2.76
C ALA A 152 16.82 13.50 4.22
N LYS A 153 17.93 13.01 4.80
CA LYS A 153 18.38 13.48 6.10
C LYS A 153 18.62 14.99 5.97
N GLN A 154 17.96 15.80 6.79
CA GLN A 154 18.35 17.19 6.95
C GLN A 154 19.78 17.16 7.51
N SER A 155 20.73 17.76 6.79
CA SER A 155 22.05 18.04 7.35
C SER A 155 21.81 18.96 8.54
N SER A 156 22.04 18.45 9.75
CA SER A 156 22.15 19.30 10.94
C SER A 156 23.30 20.27 10.70
N SER A 157 22.95 21.52 10.39
CA SER A 157 23.91 22.64 10.39
C SER A 157 24.23 22.99 11.85
N THR A 158 25.08 22.17 12.47
CA THR A 158 25.66 22.43 13.76
C THR A 158 27.17 22.20 13.62
N ASP A 159 27.83 23.08 12.89
CA ASP A 159 29.28 23.32 12.98
C ASP A 159 29.58 24.64 12.29
N LEU A 160 29.31 25.74 12.96
CA LEU A 160 29.96 27.03 12.76
C LEU A 160 29.75 27.87 14.04
N ALA A 161 30.55 27.55 15.01
CA ALA A 161 30.89 28.51 16.07
C ALA A 161 32.24 28.09 16.64
N ASP A 162 33.28 28.62 16.04
CA ASP A 162 34.55 29.03 16.72
C ASP A 162 35.20 30.08 15.86
#